data_1b355ef749a99aa111ffded36d4e82e0
#
_entry.id   1b355ef749a99aa111ffded36d4e82e0
#
_cell.length_a   1.000
_cell.length_b   1.000
_cell.length_c   1.000
_cell.angle_alpha   90.00
_cell.angle_beta   90.00
_cell.angle_gamma   90.00
#
_symmetry.space_group_name_H-M   'P 1'
#
loop_
_entity.id
_entity.type
_entity.pdbx_description
1 polymer ?
#
loop_
_entity_poly.entity_id
_entity_poly.type
_entity_poly.pdbx_seq_one_letter_code
_entity_poly.pdbx_strand_id
1 'polypeptide(L)'
;MYICDTNNLNIIKTMKNLTLGNKGQLSLEYILSSMIVILIISLISVPILLTAMDFSNDMIDSINAKSELSKITDAIDFCYASGKGSKRIVLVDFNRNVDIRFYNDGKKGFASINLNLSDNEKVIESSFDYNGLDDNIHLSKGFNKLAVKWDENSNVIEVNRLI
;
A
#
# COMPACT_ATOMS: atom_id res chain seq x y z
N MET A 1 83.22 6.20 -41.85
CA MET A 1 82.92 5.21 -40.82
C MET A 1 81.64 5.62 -40.17
N TYR A 2 80.52 5.13 -40.72
CA TYR A 2 79.19 5.45 -40.22
C TYR A 2 78.69 4.24 -39.39
N ILE A 3 78.60 4.42 -38.10
CA ILE A 3 78.03 3.45 -37.21
C ILE A 3 76.45 3.64 -37.26
N CYS A 4 75.79 2.72 -37.94
CA CYS A 4 74.34 2.70 -38.01
C CYS A 4 73.80 2.18 -36.67
N ASP A 5 73.09 3.03 -35.94
CA ASP A 5 72.61 2.79 -34.65
C ASP A 5 71.40 1.82 -34.73
N THR A 6 71.64 0.55 -34.44
CA THR A 6 70.61 -0.55 -34.46
C THR A 6 69.60 -0.46 -33.41
N ASN A 7 69.71 0.49 -32.44
CA ASN A 7 68.77 0.64 -31.30
C ASN A 7 67.46 1.29 -31.70
N ASN A 8 67.41 2.11 -32.74
CA ASN A 8 66.15 2.77 -33.17
C ASN A 8 65.20 1.82 -33.92
N LEU A 9 65.68 0.72 -34.50
CA LEU A 9 64.82 -0.24 -35.18
C LEU A 9 64.03 -1.12 -34.20
N ASN A 10 64.59 -1.38 -33.03
CA ASN A 10 63.89 -2.20 -31.98
C ASN A 10 62.76 -1.44 -31.28
N ILE A 11 62.91 -0.13 -31.09
CA ILE A 11 61.87 0.71 -30.47
C ILE A 11 60.64 0.82 -31.37
N ILE A 12 60.86 0.98 -32.69
CA ILE A 12 59.75 1.05 -33.66
C ILE A 12 59.05 -0.31 -33.80
N LYS A 13 59.79 -1.43 -33.65
CA LYS A 13 59.20 -2.77 -33.69
C LYS A 13 58.40 -3.11 -32.44
N THR A 14 58.78 -2.56 -31.29
CA THR A 14 58.06 -2.73 -30.03
C THR A 14 56.79 -1.89 -29.99
N MET A 15 56.77 -0.69 -30.58
CA MET A 15 55.56 0.14 -30.70
C MET A 15 54.52 -0.42 -31.66
N LYS A 16 54.92 -1.22 -32.67
CA LYS A 16 54.01 -1.82 -33.63
C LYS A 16 53.19 -3.00 -33.07
N ASN A 17 53.55 -3.52 -31.92
CA ASN A 17 52.84 -4.62 -31.26
C ASN A 17 51.87 -4.15 -30.19
N LEU A 18 51.66 -2.84 -30.02
CA LEU A 18 50.58 -2.24 -29.19
C LEU A 18 49.31 -1.98 -30.02
N THR A 19 49.04 -2.79 -31.04
CA THR A 19 47.68 -2.90 -31.56
C THR A 19 46.90 -3.69 -30.52
N LEU A 20 46.11 -3.00 -29.71
CA LEU A 20 45.04 -3.63 -28.92
C LEU A 20 44.32 -4.58 -29.87
N GLY A 21 44.47 -5.89 -29.63
CA GLY A 21 43.91 -6.88 -30.52
C GLY A 21 42.41 -6.66 -30.64
N ASN A 22 41.85 -6.83 -31.81
CA ASN A 22 40.42 -6.73 -32.13
C ASN A 22 39.50 -7.42 -31.14
N LYS A 23 40.02 -8.36 -30.36
CA LYS A 23 39.31 -9.05 -29.28
C LYS A 23 38.98 -8.15 -28.04
N GLY A 24 39.86 -7.18 -27.72
CA GLY A 24 39.62 -6.23 -26.64
C GLY A 24 38.58 -5.17 -27.02
N GLN A 25 38.56 -4.76 -28.28
CA GLN A 25 37.63 -3.77 -28.79
C GLN A 25 36.20 -4.34 -28.87
N LEU A 26 36.04 -5.58 -29.35
CA LEU A 26 34.78 -6.31 -29.38
C LEU A 26 34.21 -6.53 -27.95
N SER A 27 35.07 -6.79 -26.98
CA SER A 27 34.66 -6.95 -25.58
C SER A 27 34.12 -5.63 -25.00
N LEU A 28 34.74 -4.50 -25.29
CA LEU A 28 34.32 -3.18 -24.83
C LEU A 28 32.99 -2.76 -25.47
N GLU A 29 32.77 -2.99 -26.74
CA GLU A 29 31.53 -2.72 -27.45
C GLU A 29 30.38 -3.57 -26.90
N TYR A 30 30.63 -4.85 -26.58
CA TYR A 30 29.63 -5.73 -25.99
C TYR A 30 29.24 -5.27 -24.61
N ILE A 31 30.20 -4.88 -23.75
CA ILE A 31 29.93 -4.35 -22.42
C ILE A 31 29.12 -3.07 -22.51
N LEU A 32 29.47 -2.15 -23.39
CA LEU A 32 28.75 -0.90 -23.57
C LEU A 32 27.32 -1.14 -24.06
N SER A 33 27.14 -2.04 -25.02
CA SER A 33 25.82 -2.42 -25.52
C SER A 33 24.96 -3.06 -24.44
N SER A 34 25.53 -3.96 -23.63
CA SER A 34 24.80 -4.58 -22.52
C SER A 34 24.41 -3.57 -21.46
N MET A 35 25.25 -2.58 -21.14
CA MET A 35 24.90 -1.50 -20.22
C MET A 35 23.72 -0.66 -20.72
N ILE A 36 23.68 -0.35 -22.01
CA ILE A 36 22.56 0.40 -22.60
C ILE A 36 21.26 -0.40 -22.48
N VAL A 37 21.29 -1.70 -22.77
CA VAL A 37 20.11 -2.56 -22.64
C VAL A 37 19.62 -2.62 -21.18
N ILE A 38 20.52 -2.77 -20.22
CA ILE A 38 20.16 -2.78 -18.78
C ILE A 38 19.56 -1.43 -18.36
N LEU A 39 20.12 -0.31 -18.83
CA LEU A 39 19.59 1.02 -18.57
C LEU A 39 18.16 1.18 -19.12
N ILE A 40 17.90 0.75 -20.35
CA ILE A 40 16.56 0.82 -20.95
C ILE A 40 15.56 -0.02 -20.15
N ILE A 41 15.93 -1.26 -19.80
CA ILE A 41 15.08 -2.15 -19.00
C ILE A 41 14.79 -1.53 -17.63
N SER A 42 15.79 -0.97 -16.97
CA SER A 42 15.64 -0.33 -15.66
C SER A 42 14.71 0.89 -15.73
N LEU A 43 14.83 1.69 -16.78
CA LEU A 43 14.02 2.90 -16.97
C LEU A 43 12.52 2.58 -17.10
N ILE A 44 12.17 1.43 -17.64
CA ILE A 44 10.79 0.96 -17.79
C ILE A 44 10.33 0.22 -16.54
N SER A 45 11.18 -0.65 -15.99
CA SER A 45 10.81 -1.55 -14.90
C SER A 45 10.60 -0.82 -13.55
N VAL A 46 11.40 0.21 -13.28
CA VAL A 46 11.30 0.95 -12.00
C VAL A 46 9.96 1.66 -11.84
N PRO A 47 9.44 2.44 -12.81
CA PRO A 47 8.14 3.07 -12.69
C PRO A 47 7.00 2.06 -12.51
N ILE A 48 7.03 0.94 -13.25
CA ILE A 48 6.03 -0.13 -13.13
C ILE A 48 6.04 -0.73 -11.71
N LEU A 49 7.23 -0.96 -11.16
CA LEU A 49 7.36 -1.50 -9.80
C LEU A 49 6.80 -0.54 -8.75
N LEU A 50 7.09 0.76 -8.86
CA LEU A 50 6.55 1.77 -7.95
C LEU A 50 5.02 1.81 -7.98
N THR A 51 4.43 1.86 -9.18
CA THR A 51 2.96 1.83 -9.34
C THR A 51 2.35 0.55 -8.75
N ALA A 52 3.01 -0.60 -8.95
CA ALA A 52 2.54 -1.87 -8.38
C ALA A 52 2.60 -1.88 -6.84
N MET A 53 3.60 -1.23 -6.23
CA MET A 53 3.71 -1.09 -4.78
C MET A 53 2.60 -0.18 -4.24
N ASP A 54 2.33 0.95 -4.87
CA ASP A 54 1.24 1.86 -4.47
C ASP A 54 -0.12 1.15 -4.52
N PHE A 55 -0.40 0.46 -5.62
CA PHE A 55 -1.62 -0.34 -5.76
C PHE A 55 -1.74 -1.44 -4.69
N SER A 56 -0.63 -2.12 -4.36
CA SER A 56 -0.60 -3.14 -3.31
C SER A 56 -0.93 -2.54 -1.93
N ASN A 57 -0.36 -1.39 -1.60
CA ASN A 57 -0.63 -0.69 -0.34
C ASN A 57 -2.10 -0.25 -0.25
N ASP A 58 -2.64 0.32 -1.31
CA ASP A 58 -4.05 0.73 -1.39
C ASP A 58 -5.01 -0.45 -1.22
N MET A 59 -4.66 -1.60 -1.79
CA MET A 59 -5.43 -2.84 -1.62
C MET A 59 -5.40 -3.33 -0.18
N ILE A 60 -4.23 -3.34 0.46
CA ILE A 60 -4.07 -3.73 1.88
C ILE A 60 -4.90 -2.82 2.78
N ASP A 61 -4.83 -1.50 2.58
CA ASP A 61 -5.61 -0.53 3.35
C ASP A 61 -7.12 -0.73 3.18
N SER A 62 -7.57 -1.02 1.95
CA SER A 62 -8.98 -1.31 1.66
C SER A 62 -9.48 -2.58 2.34
N ILE A 63 -8.67 -3.65 2.30
CA ILE A 63 -9.00 -4.94 2.95
C ILE A 63 -9.00 -4.78 4.47
N ASN A 64 -8.00 -4.09 5.03
CA ASN A 64 -7.94 -3.80 6.46
C ASN A 64 -9.18 -3.02 6.89
N ALA A 65 -9.50 -1.90 6.25
CA ALA A 65 -10.65 -1.08 6.57
C ALA A 65 -11.97 -1.89 6.50
N LYS A 66 -12.13 -2.74 5.49
CA LYS A 66 -13.31 -3.61 5.36
C LYS A 66 -13.41 -4.62 6.50
N SER A 67 -12.29 -5.24 6.87
CA SER A 67 -12.23 -6.20 7.96
C SER A 67 -12.55 -5.56 9.31
N GLU A 68 -11.95 -4.40 9.58
CA GLU A 68 -12.18 -3.69 10.84
C GLU A 68 -13.61 -3.13 10.92
N LEU A 69 -14.16 -2.64 9.81
CA LEU A 69 -15.54 -2.19 9.72
C LEU A 69 -16.53 -3.34 9.97
N SER A 70 -16.24 -4.54 9.42
CA SER A 70 -17.06 -5.74 9.66
C SER A 70 -17.13 -6.10 11.15
N LYS A 71 -16.03 -5.99 11.90
CA LYS A 71 -16.03 -6.25 13.35
C LYS A 71 -17.00 -5.33 14.11
N ILE A 72 -17.09 -4.07 13.66
CA ILE A 72 -18.02 -3.09 14.26
C ILE A 72 -19.46 -3.45 13.92
N THR A 73 -19.76 -3.73 12.65
CA THR A 73 -21.11 -4.12 12.22
C THR A 73 -21.56 -5.43 12.86
N ASP A 74 -20.68 -6.43 12.98
CA ASP A 74 -20.95 -7.69 13.67
C ASP A 74 -21.25 -7.47 15.17
N ALA A 75 -20.61 -6.46 15.79
CA ALA A 75 -20.90 -6.12 17.18
C ALA A 75 -22.26 -5.41 17.33
N ILE A 76 -22.65 -4.59 16.36
CA ILE A 76 -23.97 -3.96 16.32
C ILE A 76 -25.06 -5.05 16.17
N ASP A 77 -24.89 -5.96 15.23
CA ASP A 77 -25.83 -7.09 15.01
C ASP A 77 -25.91 -8.00 16.22
N PHE A 78 -24.78 -8.25 16.89
CA PHE A 78 -24.78 -9.00 18.14
C PHE A 78 -25.60 -8.30 19.23
N CYS A 79 -25.42 -6.98 19.43
CA CYS A 79 -26.18 -6.22 20.41
C CYS A 79 -27.67 -6.18 20.03
N TYR A 80 -27.99 -6.05 18.74
CA TYR A 80 -29.36 -6.06 18.24
C TYR A 80 -30.05 -7.43 18.49
N ALA A 81 -29.36 -8.51 18.18
CA ALA A 81 -29.88 -9.86 18.41
C ALA A 81 -30.01 -10.20 19.90
N SER A 82 -29.11 -9.67 20.73
CA SER A 82 -29.10 -9.91 22.18
C SER A 82 -30.15 -9.07 22.93
N GLY A 83 -30.62 -7.96 22.33
CA GLY A 83 -31.62 -7.08 22.91
C GLY A 83 -31.08 -6.04 23.88
N LYS A 84 -32.01 -5.29 24.49
CA LYS A 84 -31.69 -4.22 25.44
C LYS A 84 -30.91 -4.73 26.66
N GLY A 85 -29.99 -3.91 27.17
CA GLY A 85 -29.05 -4.26 28.23
C GLY A 85 -27.74 -4.91 27.70
N SER A 86 -27.65 -5.19 26.40
CA SER A 86 -26.48 -5.81 25.82
C SER A 86 -25.34 -4.81 25.62
N LYS A 87 -24.10 -5.30 25.74
CA LYS A 87 -22.89 -4.53 25.52
C LYS A 87 -21.79 -5.42 24.90
N ARG A 88 -21.13 -4.93 23.86
CA ARG A 88 -19.96 -5.59 23.29
C ARG A 88 -18.80 -4.60 23.12
N ILE A 89 -17.62 -5.05 23.47
CA ILE A 89 -16.39 -4.27 23.28
C ILE A 89 -15.64 -4.84 22.09
N VAL A 90 -15.28 -3.97 21.17
CA VAL A 90 -14.54 -4.32 19.93
C VAL A 90 -13.23 -3.57 19.92
N LEU A 91 -12.16 -4.27 19.57
CA LEU A 91 -10.86 -3.69 19.30
C LEU A 91 -10.66 -3.65 17.77
N VAL A 92 -10.43 -2.47 17.24
CA VAL A 92 -10.17 -2.22 15.82
C VAL A 92 -8.83 -1.57 15.63
N ASP A 93 -8.16 -1.89 14.53
CA ASP A 93 -6.83 -1.36 14.19
C ASP A 93 -6.85 -0.81 12.76
N PHE A 94 -6.75 0.51 12.65
CA PHE A 94 -6.74 1.17 11.35
C PHE A 94 -5.34 1.69 11.01
N ASN A 95 -4.89 1.45 9.78
CA ASN A 95 -3.59 1.93 9.28
C ASN A 95 -3.51 3.45 9.13
N ARG A 96 -4.66 4.15 9.16
CA ARG A 96 -4.80 5.61 9.04
C ARG A 96 -5.95 6.14 9.89
N ASN A 97 -6.04 7.46 10.01
CA ASN A 97 -7.21 8.09 10.61
C ASN A 97 -8.43 7.86 9.70
N VAL A 98 -9.55 7.49 10.28
CA VAL A 98 -10.79 7.20 9.55
C VAL A 98 -11.99 7.85 10.23
N ASP A 99 -12.92 8.30 9.41
CA ASP A 99 -14.24 8.74 9.84
C ASP A 99 -15.24 7.66 9.42
N ILE A 100 -15.89 7.05 10.40
CA ILE A 100 -16.92 6.06 10.19
C ILE A 100 -18.26 6.76 10.26
N ARG A 101 -19.01 6.70 9.17
CA ARG A 101 -20.36 7.20 9.09
C ARG A 101 -21.33 6.04 9.16
N PHE A 102 -22.25 6.11 10.13
CA PHE A 102 -23.40 5.21 10.21
C PHE A 102 -24.62 5.90 9.61
N TYR A 103 -25.36 5.18 8.80
CA TYR A 103 -26.61 5.67 8.19
C TYR A 103 -27.54 4.48 7.91
N ASN A 104 -28.78 4.74 7.54
CA ASN A 104 -29.75 3.68 7.25
C ASN A 104 -30.56 3.99 5.98
N ASP A 105 -31.09 2.95 5.34
CA ASP A 105 -31.97 3.04 4.17
C ASP A 105 -33.46 2.75 4.53
N GLY A 106 -33.78 2.70 5.84
CA GLY A 106 -35.07 2.34 6.37
C GLY A 106 -35.31 0.84 6.52
N LYS A 107 -34.46 -0.02 5.98
CA LYS A 107 -34.51 -1.48 6.12
C LYS A 107 -33.30 -2.02 6.89
N LYS A 108 -32.12 -1.53 6.53
CA LYS A 108 -30.83 -1.91 7.11
C LYS A 108 -30.03 -0.69 7.47
N GLY A 109 -29.12 -0.87 8.41
CA GLY A 109 -28.07 0.10 8.70
C GLY A 109 -26.81 -0.20 7.89
N PHE A 110 -26.04 0.84 7.65
CA PHE A 110 -24.78 0.81 6.94
C PHE A 110 -23.73 1.58 7.72
N ALA A 111 -22.54 1.03 7.75
CA ALA A 111 -21.34 1.74 8.19
C ALA A 111 -20.45 1.98 6.98
N SER A 112 -20.00 3.20 6.76
CA SER A 112 -19.13 3.55 5.64
C SER A 112 -17.88 4.29 6.09
N ILE A 113 -16.78 4.03 5.40
CA ILE A 113 -15.49 4.71 5.54
C ILE A 113 -15.09 5.22 4.18
N ASN A 114 -14.71 6.50 4.09
CA ASN A 114 -14.12 7.07 2.89
C ASN A 114 -12.60 7.02 2.98
N LEU A 115 -11.96 6.27 2.09
CA LEU A 115 -10.52 6.13 2.00
C LEU A 115 -9.98 6.96 0.84
N ASN A 116 -9.09 7.92 1.14
CA ASN A 116 -8.30 8.60 0.13
C ASN A 116 -7.10 7.70 -0.21
N LEU A 117 -7.18 7.02 -1.34
CA LEU A 117 -6.12 6.19 -1.92
C LEU A 117 -5.25 7.02 -2.86
N SER A 118 -4.14 6.45 -3.33
CA SER A 118 -3.14 7.16 -4.13
C SER A 118 -3.72 7.83 -5.38
N ASP A 119 -4.68 7.17 -6.06
CA ASP A 119 -5.27 7.67 -7.30
C ASP A 119 -6.75 8.06 -7.20
N ASN A 120 -7.49 7.57 -6.17
CA ASN A 120 -8.94 7.74 -6.08
C ASN A 120 -9.45 7.69 -4.64
N GLU A 121 -10.60 8.32 -4.42
CA GLU A 121 -11.41 8.09 -3.23
C GLU A 121 -12.19 6.78 -3.37
N LYS A 122 -12.16 5.96 -2.34
CA LYS A 122 -12.92 4.70 -2.28
C LYS A 122 -13.77 4.65 -1.04
N VAL A 123 -15.05 4.42 -1.23
CA VAL A 123 -15.99 4.18 -0.12
C VAL A 123 -16.01 2.69 0.17
N ILE A 124 -15.78 2.34 1.43
CA ILE A 124 -15.90 0.99 1.96
C ILE A 124 -17.14 0.94 2.82
N GLU A 125 -18.05 0.01 2.53
CA GLU A 125 -19.32 -0.12 3.25
C GLU A 125 -19.48 -1.51 3.84
N SER A 126 -20.15 -1.58 5.00
CA SER A 126 -20.62 -2.80 5.63
C SER A 126 -22.05 -2.59 6.13
N SER A 127 -22.94 -3.55 5.92
CA SER A 127 -24.31 -3.48 6.36
C SER A 127 -24.54 -4.25 7.67
N PHE A 128 -25.55 -3.85 8.43
CA PHE A 128 -26.03 -4.52 9.62
C PHE A 128 -27.57 -4.44 9.70
N ASP A 129 -28.19 -5.30 10.50
CA ASP A 129 -29.66 -5.46 10.51
C ASP A 129 -30.41 -4.37 11.31
N TYR A 130 -29.71 -3.65 12.20
CA TYR A 130 -30.31 -2.57 12.98
C TYR A 130 -30.36 -1.28 12.15
N ASN A 131 -31.57 -0.69 12.02
CA ASN A 131 -31.81 0.50 11.16
C ASN A 131 -31.98 1.81 11.96
N GLY A 132 -31.66 1.83 13.26
CA GLY A 132 -31.85 3.02 14.10
C GLY A 132 -30.59 3.80 14.44
N LEU A 133 -29.45 3.50 13.80
CA LEU A 133 -28.17 4.17 14.06
C LEU A 133 -27.88 5.20 12.95
N ASP A 134 -27.70 6.47 13.35
CA ASP A 134 -27.22 7.56 12.48
C ASP A 134 -26.24 8.39 13.30
N ASP A 135 -24.94 8.19 13.07
CA ASP A 135 -23.86 8.79 13.85
C ASP A 135 -22.56 8.85 13.03
N ASN A 136 -21.61 9.65 13.51
CA ASN A 136 -20.26 9.73 12.93
C ASN A 136 -19.21 9.57 14.04
N ILE A 137 -18.24 8.69 13.83
CA ILE A 137 -17.18 8.44 14.79
C ILE A 137 -15.83 8.64 14.13
N HIS A 138 -15.02 9.52 14.71
CA HIS A 138 -13.63 9.71 14.30
C HIS A 138 -12.71 8.75 15.07
N LEU A 139 -11.92 7.95 14.33
CA LEU A 139 -10.93 7.04 14.88
C LEU A 139 -9.54 7.42 14.40
N SER A 140 -8.59 7.46 15.32
CA SER A 140 -7.19 7.71 15.01
C SER A 140 -6.52 6.44 14.51
N LYS A 141 -5.44 6.62 13.75
CA LYS A 141 -4.54 5.54 13.33
C LYS A 141 -4.13 4.68 14.52
N GLY A 142 -4.10 3.36 14.34
CA GLY A 142 -3.72 2.36 15.33
C GLY A 142 -4.93 1.75 16.05
N PHE A 143 -4.67 1.17 17.20
CA PHE A 143 -5.67 0.48 18.00
C PHE A 143 -6.67 1.45 18.61
N ASN A 144 -7.94 1.18 18.37
CA ASN A 144 -9.06 1.88 18.99
C ASN A 144 -9.98 0.86 19.65
N LYS A 145 -10.45 1.19 20.84
CA LYS A 145 -11.39 0.37 21.60
C LYS A 145 -12.76 1.02 21.52
N LEU A 146 -13.74 0.29 20.99
CA LEU A 146 -15.11 0.74 20.83
C LEU A 146 -16.03 -0.08 21.76
N ALA A 147 -17.00 0.59 22.37
CA ALA A 147 -18.10 -0.05 23.07
C ALA A 147 -19.37 0.15 22.26
N VAL A 148 -19.95 -0.95 21.81
CA VAL A 148 -21.30 -1.00 21.27
C VAL A 148 -22.21 -1.40 22.40
N LYS A 149 -23.22 -0.59 22.71
CA LYS A 149 -24.15 -0.85 23.80
C LYS A 149 -25.58 -0.51 23.40
N TRP A 150 -26.51 -1.28 23.93
CA TRP A 150 -27.95 -1.00 23.90
C TRP A 150 -28.45 -0.91 25.31
N ASP A 151 -28.56 0.30 25.84
CA ASP A 151 -29.02 0.51 27.21
C ASP A 151 -30.49 0.08 27.39
N GLU A 152 -30.85 -0.43 28.57
CA GLU A 152 -32.22 -0.91 28.88
C GLU A 152 -33.28 0.18 28.66
N ASN A 153 -32.92 1.42 28.97
CA ASN A 153 -33.83 2.58 28.90
C ASN A 153 -33.73 3.33 27.56
N SER A 154 -32.83 2.90 26.65
CA SER A 154 -32.63 3.52 25.33
C SER A 154 -33.34 2.70 24.26
N ASN A 155 -33.82 3.40 23.22
CA ASN A 155 -34.34 2.76 22.01
C ASN A 155 -33.25 2.72 20.90
N VAL A 156 -32.06 3.22 21.19
CA VAL A 156 -30.96 3.34 20.19
C VAL A 156 -29.75 2.59 20.70
N ILE A 157 -29.11 1.88 19.77
CA ILE A 157 -27.76 1.32 19.96
C ILE A 157 -26.76 2.44 19.82
N GLU A 158 -25.84 2.55 20.76
CA GLU A 158 -24.79 3.55 20.76
C GLU A 158 -23.42 2.90 20.51
N VAL A 159 -22.59 3.55 19.70
CA VAL A 159 -21.20 3.16 19.47
C VAL A 159 -20.30 4.25 20.02
N ASN A 160 -19.58 3.95 21.08
CA ASN A 160 -18.75 4.93 21.78
C ASN A 160 -17.29 4.49 21.78
N ARG A 161 -16.37 5.42 21.50
CA ARG A 161 -14.95 5.20 21.67
C ARG A 161 -14.62 5.17 23.17
N LEU A 162 -13.91 4.13 23.60
CA LEU A 162 -13.32 4.05 24.93
C LEU A 162 -11.89 4.58 24.85
N ILE A 163 -11.57 5.51 25.72
CA ILE A 163 -10.22 6.12 25.81
C ILE A 163 -9.24 5.09 26.36
#